data_904767034422ec2bc2be0428fe633c1b
#
_entry.id   904767034422ec2bc2be0428fe633c1b
#
_cell.length_a   1.000
_cell.length_b   1.000
_cell.length_c   1.000
_cell.angle_alpha   90.00
_cell.angle_beta   90.00
_cell.angle_gamma   90.00
#
_symmetry.space_group_name_H-M   'P 1'
#
loop_
_entity.id
_entity.type
_entity.pdbx_description
1 polymer ?
#
loop_
_entity_poly.entity_id
_entity_poly.type
_entity_poly.pdbx_seq_one_letter_code
_entity_poly.pdbx_strand_id
1 'polypeptide(L)'
;MVAPERWYTPLMFEDIFEKPIRHHGCTHNQKDPETLRQLEKIDLFYMRQFASICAKMNAVQEGDGTLLDNMMFTYGSGLSSGMLHECTNLPTVIAGSAGGRIMTNRHDQHAQGTPIANLWVSMAQVMGLPVEQIGDSTGSLKGFTAQA
;
A
#
# COMPACT_ATOMS: atom_id res chain seq x y z
N MET A 1 0.51 5.43 -10.55
CA MET A 1 1.65 4.76 -9.91
C MET A 1 2.75 5.80 -9.74
N VAL A 2 3.15 6.07 -8.52
CA VAL A 2 4.31 6.92 -8.23
C VAL A 2 5.47 5.96 -7.98
N ALA A 3 6.44 5.95 -8.87
CA ALA A 3 7.65 5.14 -8.73
C ALA A 3 8.87 6.09 -8.67
N PRO A 4 9.15 6.69 -7.51
CA PRO A 4 10.29 7.60 -7.34
C PRO A 4 11.64 6.86 -7.29
N GLU A 5 11.67 5.61 -7.61
CA GLU A 5 12.72 4.65 -7.25
C GLU A 5 13.92 4.64 -8.18
N ARG A 6 13.95 5.42 -9.23
CA ARG A 6 15.12 5.45 -10.09
C ARG A 6 16.23 6.28 -9.46
N TRP A 7 16.94 5.64 -8.86
CA TRP A 7 18.20 5.32 -8.22
C TRP A 7 19.27 6.40 -8.27
N TYR A 8 19.34 7.23 -9.27
CA TYR A 8 20.36 8.27 -9.40
C TYR A 8 19.80 9.68 -9.38
N THR A 9 18.49 9.83 -9.48
CA THR A 9 17.87 11.14 -9.36
C THR A 9 17.69 11.45 -7.88
N PRO A 10 18.34 12.48 -7.36
CA PRO A 10 18.05 12.96 -6.02
C PRO A 10 16.59 13.39 -6.00
N LEU A 11 15.81 12.80 -5.11
CA LEU A 11 14.45 13.24 -4.89
C LEU A 11 14.49 14.50 -4.06
N MET A 12 13.83 15.51 -4.57
CA MET A 12 13.63 16.78 -3.88
C MET A 12 12.45 16.63 -2.93
N PHE A 13 12.68 16.08 -1.74
CA PHE A 13 11.74 16.18 -0.64
C PHE A 13 11.95 17.52 0.07
N GLU A 14 11.73 18.63 -0.66
CA GLU A 14 12.05 20.00 -0.20
C GLU A 14 11.35 20.35 1.11
N ASP A 15 10.16 19.80 1.34
CA ASP A 15 9.42 19.99 2.59
C ASP A 15 9.97 19.17 3.77
N ILE A 16 10.90 18.25 3.53
CA ILE A 16 11.39 17.30 4.54
C ILE A 16 12.90 17.46 4.77
N PHE A 17 13.66 17.74 3.73
CA PHE A 17 15.10 17.81 3.76
C PHE A 17 15.63 19.09 3.12
N GLU A 18 16.61 19.70 3.76
CA GLU A 18 17.29 20.89 3.23
C GLU A 18 18.10 20.62 1.95
N LYS A 19 18.46 19.37 1.71
CA LYS A 19 19.23 18.93 0.55
C LYS A 19 18.59 17.70 -0.08
N PRO A 20 18.67 17.57 -1.42
CA PRO A 20 18.19 16.38 -2.11
C PRO A 20 18.84 15.12 -1.56
N ILE A 21 18.06 14.08 -1.34
CA ILE A 21 18.57 12.77 -0.94
C ILE A 21 18.24 11.72 -1.99
N ARG A 22 19.03 10.65 -2.01
CA ARG A 22 18.79 9.49 -2.87
C ARG A 22 18.05 8.43 -2.08
N HIS A 23 16.75 8.34 -2.24
CA HIS A 23 15.90 7.34 -1.54
C HIS A 23 16.47 5.93 -1.67
N HIS A 24 16.76 5.47 -2.88
CA HIS A 24 17.36 4.15 -3.11
C HIS A 24 18.67 3.95 -2.34
N GLY A 25 19.55 4.95 -2.31
CA GLY A 25 20.79 4.87 -1.51
C GLY A 25 20.53 4.71 -0.01
N CYS A 26 19.49 5.37 0.50
CA CYS A 26 19.08 5.22 1.89
C CYS A 26 18.56 3.80 2.17
N THR A 27 17.81 3.19 1.26
CA THR A 27 17.30 1.83 1.47
C THR A 27 18.40 0.77 1.56
N HIS A 28 19.59 1.04 1.00
CA HIS A 28 20.76 0.15 1.10
C HIS A 28 21.69 0.46 2.29
N ASN A 29 21.44 1.53 3.04
CA ASN A 29 22.27 1.93 4.18
C ASN A 29 21.53 1.94 5.52
N GLN A 30 20.65 0.98 5.74
CA GLN A 30 19.79 0.90 6.93
C GLN A 30 20.54 0.59 8.24
N LYS A 31 21.85 0.32 8.18
CA LYS A 31 22.69 0.18 9.38
C LYS A 31 23.05 1.51 10.02
N ASP A 32 22.97 2.59 9.28
CA ASP A 32 23.21 3.95 9.76
C ASP A 32 21.92 4.53 10.39
N PRO A 33 21.94 4.91 11.68
CA PRO A 33 20.75 5.46 12.35
C PRO A 33 20.22 6.75 11.74
N GLU A 34 21.07 7.57 11.11
CA GLU A 34 20.61 8.78 10.43
C GLU A 34 19.84 8.44 9.17
N THR A 35 20.33 7.47 8.40
CA THR A 35 19.64 6.95 7.22
C THR A 35 18.28 6.35 7.57
N LEU A 36 18.16 5.62 8.68
CA LEU A 36 16.86 5.12 9.15
C LEU A 36 15.89 6.27 9.44
N ARG A 37 16.34 7.32 10.12
CA ARG A 37 15.50 8.51 10.37
C ARG A 37 15.07 9.21 9.07
N GLN A 38 15.93 9.20 8.05
CA GLN A 38 15.56 9.74 6.74
C GLN A 38 14.49 8.89 6.06
N LEU A 39 14.62 7.57 6.10
CA LEU A 39 13.60 6.64 5.56
C LEU A 39 12.26 6.80 6.28
N GLU A 40 12.24 6.86 7.62
CA GLU A 40 11.02 7.11 8.40
C GLU A 40 10.31 8.41 7.97
N LYS A 41 11.06 9.48 7.71
CA LYS A 41 10.48 10.74 7.22
C LYS A 41 9.89 10.60 5.82
N ILE A 42 10.54 9.85 4.94
CA ILE A 42 10.04 9.58 3.58
C ILE A 42 8.77 8.73 3.65
N ASP A 43 8.77 7.67 4.43
CA ASP A 43 7.61 6.80 4.59
C ASP A 43 6.42 7.59 5.15
N LEU A 44 6.66 8.42 6.16
CA LEU A 44 5.64 9.31 6.71
C LEU A 44 5.11 10.31 5.67
N PHE A 45 5.97 10.84 4.81
CA PHE A 45 5.56 11.71 3.71
C PHE A 45 4.61 10.97 2.77
N TYR A 46 4.94 9.77 2.32
CA TYR A 46 4.08 9.00 1.43
C TYR A 46 2.75 8.61 2.09
N MET A 47 2.78 8.23 3.37
CA MET A 47 1.55 7.94 4.12
C MET A 47 0.65 9.18 4.26
N ARG A 48 1.23 10.37 4.42
CA ARG A 48 0.47 11.62 4.41
C ARG A 48 -0.15 11.93 3.04
N GLN A 49 0.56 11.63 1.94
CA GLN A 49 0.00 11.78 0.59
C GLN A 49 -1.17 10.81 0.40
N PHE A 50 -1.02 9.54 0.80
CA PHE A 50 -2.09 8.55 0.77
C PHE A 50 -3.31 9.03 1.57
N ALA A 51 -3.11 9.46 2.81
CA ALA A 51 -4.18 9.99 3.66
C ALA A 51 -4.85 11.24 3.06
N SER A 52 -4.08 12.14 2.44
CA SER A 52 -4.62 13.32 1.76
C SER A 52 -5.51 12.96 0.57
N ILE A 53 -5.12 11.93 -0.20
CA ILE A 53 -5.94 11.42 -1.30
C ILE A 53 -7.23 10.79 -0.75
N CYS A 54 -7.13 9.99 0.30
CA CYS A 54 -8.30 9.41 0.97
C CYS A 54 -9.27 10.51 1.46
N ALA A 55 -8.76 11.57 2.08
CA ALA A 55 -9.58 12.69 2.53
C ALA A 55 -10.31 13.40 1.36
N LYS A 56 -9.63 13.58 0.24
CA LYS A 56 -10.24 14.17 -0.97
C LYS A 56 -11.34 13.26 -1.54
N MET A 57 -11.11 11.96 -1.60
CA MET A 57 -12.12 11.00 -2.06
C MET A 57 -13.30 10.91 -1.11
N ASN A 58 -13.05 11.00 0.21
CA ASN A 58 -14.09 11.04 1.21
C ASN A 58 -14.95 12.33 1.17
N ALA A 59 -14.44 13.40 0.59
CA ALA A 59 -15.19 14.65 0.39
C ALA A 59 -16.07 14.65 -0.86
N VAL A 60 -15.95 13.65 -1.73
CA VAL A 60 -16.75 13.52 -2.96
C VAL A 60 -17.95 12.63 -2.67
N GLN A 61 -19.15 13.19 -2.80
CA GLN A 61 -20.41 12.44 -2.67
C GLN A 61 -20.60 11.51 -3.86
N GLU A 62 -20.92 10.25 -3.60
CA GLU A 62 -21.24 9.24 -4.61
C GLU A 62 -22.38 8.33 -4.12
N GLY A 63 -23.57 8.49 -4.69
CA GLY A 63 -24.77 7.81 -4.20
C GLY A 63 -25.08 8.21 -2.74
N ASP A 64 -25.35 7.22 -1.91
CA ASP A 64 -25.66 7.39 -0.49
C ASP A 64 -24.41 7.51 0.40
N GLY A 65 -23.22 7.40 -0.20
CA GLY A 65 -21.93 7.46 0.49
C GLY A 65 -20.95 8.40 -0.18
N THR A 66 -19.69 8.15 0.01
CA THR A 66 -18.59 8.89 -0.60
C THR A 66 -17.88 8.06 -1.66
N LEU A 67 -17.09 8.72 -2.52
CA LEU A 67 -16.25 8.01 -3.48
C LEU A 67 -15.33 7.00 -2.76
N LEU A 68 -14.79 7.36 -1.59
CA LEU A 68 -13.94 6.45 -0.82
C LEU A 68 -14.71 5.22 -0.33
N ASP A 69 -15.96 5.37 0.10
CA ASP A 69 -16.78 4.24 0.55
C ASP A 69 -16.95 3.19 -0.54
N ASN A 70 -17.04 3.61 -1.79
CA ASN A 70 -17.34 2.75 -2.94
C ASN A 70 -16.09 2.13 -3.59
N MET A 71 -14.88 2.41 -3.10
CA MET A 71 -13.65 1.91 -3.70
C MET A 71 -12.78 1.09 -2.74
N MET A 72 -11.76 0.47 -3.30
CA MET A 72 -10.64 -0.16 -2.59
C MET A 72 -9.35 0.55 -3.02
N PHE A 73 -8.98 1.60 -2.30
CA PHE A 73 -7.77 2.36 -2.59
C PHE A 73 -6.58 1.76 -1.85
N THR A 74 -5.63 1.19 -2.60
CA THR A 74 -4.54 0.39 -2.05
C THR A 74 -3.22 1.14 -2.12
N TYR A 75 -2.48 1.12 -1.01
CA TYR A 75 -1.10 1.56 -0.90
C TYR A 75 -0.24 0.42 -0.34
N GLY A 76 0.96 0.23 -0.89
CA GLY A 76 1.87 -0.80 -0.44
C GLY A 76 3.24 -0.72 -1.10
N SER A 77 4.14 -1.60 -0.68
CA SER A 77 5.46 -1.74 -1.27
C SER A 77 5.63 -3.13 -1.88
N GLY A 78 6.38 -3.22 -2.96
CA GLY A 78 6.82 -4.50 -3.56
C GLY A 78 7.99 -5.15 -2.82
N LEU A 79 8.61 -4.44 -1.87
CA LEU A 79 9.69 -4.92 -1.02
C LEU A 79 9.40 -4.57 0.43
N SER A 80 9.68 -5.49 1.35
CA SER A 80 9.66 -5.23 2.80
C SER A 80 11.02 -4.74 3.30
N SER A 81 12.09 -5.15 2.64
CA SER A 81 13.46 -4.70 2.91
C SER A 81 14.12 -4.23 1.63
N GLY A 82 14.39 -2.93 1.52
CA GLY A 82 15.16 -2.38 0.40
C GLY A 82 16.62 -2.79 0.42
N MET A 83 17.19 -3.13 1.58
CA MET A 83 18.57 -3.59 1.72
C MET A 83 18.75 -5.01 1.17
N LEU A 84 17.80 -5.91 1.44
CA LEU A 84 17.86 -7.32 1.07
C LEU A 84 17.03 -7.66 -0.17
N HIS A 85 16.23 -6.70 -0.66
CA HIS A 85 15.25 -6.89 -1.73
C HIS A 85 14.25 -8.02 -1.44
N GLU A 86 13.83 -8.11 -0.18
CA GLU A 86 12.87 -9.13 0.24
C GLU A 86 11.46 -8.79 -0.24
N CYS A 87 10.81 -9.78 -0.85
CA CYS A 87 9.41 -9.72 -1.29
C CYS A 87 8.47 -10.48 -0.34
N THR A 88 8.88 -10.66 0.92
CA THR A 88 8.07 -11.32 1.96
C THR A 88 7.55 -10.28 2.95
N ASN A 89 6.45 -10.59 3.65
CA ASN A 89 5.86 -9.70 4.66
C ASN A 89 5.62 -8.27 4.13
N LEU A 90 5.02 -8.16 2.95
CA LEU A 90 4.80 -6.89 2.28
C LEU A 90 3.75 -6.04 3.02
N PRO A 91 4.08 -4.79 3.39
CA PRO A 91 3.11 -3.89 4.00
C PRO A 91 2.10 -3.45 2.95
N THR A 92 0.81 -3.61 3.26
CA THR A 92 -0.27 -3.18 2.36
C THR A 92 -1.40 -2.57 3.18
N VAL A 93 -1.88 -1.41 2.76
CA VAL A 93 -3.00 -0.69 3.36
C VAL A 93 -4.09 -0.54 2.31
N ILE A 94 -5.34 -0.79 2.71
CA ILE A 94 -6.52 -0.58 1.86
C ILE A 94 -7.44 0.40 2.58
N ALA A 95 -7.78 1.48 1.91
CA ALA A 95 -8.80 2.43 2.35
C ALA A 95 -10.06 2.30 1.49
N GLY A 96 -11.21 2.57 2.10
CA GLY A 96 -12.52 2.36 1.50
C GLY A 96 -13.12 1.01 1.87
N SER A 97 -14.39 0.81 1.53
CA SER A 97 -15.14 -0.37 1.91
C SER A 97 -15.74 -1.17 0.73
N ALA A 98 -15.48 -0.71 -0.51
CA ALA A 98 -16.11 -1.28 -1.71
C ALA A 98 -17.64 -1.34 -1.61
N GLY A 99 -18.26 -0.29 -1.07
CA GLY A 99 -19.70 -0.26 -0.79
C GLY A 99 -20.12 -1.20 0.34
N GLY A 100 -19.27 -1.35 1.36
CA GLY A 100 -19.52 -2.24 2.52
C GLY A 100 -19.21 -3.71 2.28
N ARG A 101 -18.61 -4.06 1.13
CA ARG A 101 -18.36 -5.46 0.76
C ARG A 101 -17.06 -6.04 1.34
N ILE A 102 -16.18 -5.21 1.87
CA ILE A 102 -14.94 -5.66 2.54
C ILE A 102 -14.92 -5.30 4.02
N MET A 103 -14.22 -6.10 4.80
CA MET A 103 -13.97 -5.81 6.20
C MET A 103 -12.96 -4.67 6.34
N THR A 104 -13.27 -3.69 7.18
CA THR A 104 -12.43 -2.51 7.44
C THR A 104 -12.02 -2.41 8.91
N ASN A 105 -11.24 -1.40 9.26
CA ASN A 105 -10.81 -1.09 10.65
C ASN A 105 -10.11 -2.25 11.36
N ARG A 106 -9.25 -2.97 10.65
CA ARG A 106 -8.52 -4.12 11.18
C ARG A 106 -7.11 -4.20 10.64
N HIS A 107 -6.30 -5.00 11.29
CA HIS A 107 -4.98 -5.41 10.83
C HIS A 107 -4.95 -6.94 10.72
N ASP A 108 -4.64 -7.44 9.53
CA ASP A 108 -4.54 -8.86 9.26
C ASP A 108 -3.09 -9.26 9.04
N GLN A 109 -2.65 -10.27 9.77
CA GLN A 109 -1.39 -10.95 9.51
C GLN A 109 -1.69 -12.32 8.90
N HIS A 110 -1.22 -12.52 7.67
CA HIS A 110 -1.40 -13.78 6.97
C HIS A 110 -0.28 -14.78 7.27
N ALA A 111 -0.55 -16.06 7.07
CA ALA A 111 0.46 -17.11 7.23
C ALA A 111 1.64 -16.85 6.29
N GLN A 112 2.84 -17.21 6.75
CA GLN A 112 4.04 -17.12 5.92
C GLN A 112 3.85 -17.91 4.61
N GLY A 113 4.27 -17.31 3.50
CA GLY A 113 4.12 -17.90 2.17
C GLY A 113 2.75 -17.67 1.52
N THR A 114 1.83 -16.93 2.16
CA THR A 114 0.60 -16.49 1.48
C THR A 114 0.96 -15.49 0.37
N PRO A 115 0.66 -15.81 -0.92
CA PRO A 115 0.98 -14.88 -2.01
C PRO A 115 0.17 -13.58 -1.90
N ILE A 116 0.80 -12.44 -2.18
CA ILE A 116 0.09 -11.16 -2.29
C ILE A 116 -0.98 -11.21 -3.39
N ALA A 117 -0.80 -12.04 -4.39
CA ALA A 117 -1.76 -12.25 -5.47
C ALA A 117 -3.13 -12.74 -4.97
N ASN A 118 -3.20 -13.37 -3.77
CA ASN A 118 -4.48 -13.72 -3.14
C ASN A 118 -5.32 -12.48 -2.79
N LEU A 119 -4.66 -11.37 -2.44
CA LEU A 119 -5.34 -10.09 -2.25
C LEU A 119 -5.95 -9.59 -3.57
N TRP A 120 -5.21 -9.68 -4.67
CA TRP A 120 -5.72 -9.25 -5.98
C TRP A 120 -6.89 -10.09 -6.46
N VAL A 121 -6.87 -11.42 -6.22
CA VAL A 121 -8.04 -12.29 -6.47
C VAL A 121 -9.23 -11.83 -5.64
N SER A 122 -9.03 -11.60 -4.34
CA SER A 122 -10.11 -11.15 -3.44
C SER A 122 -10.71 -9.82 -3.88
N MET A 123 -9.88 -8.86 -4.25
CA MET A 123 -10.32 -7.55 -4.73
C MET A 123 -11.10 -7.67 -6.06
N ALA A 124 -10.61 -8.49 -7.00
CA ALA A 124 -11.29 -8.74 -8.27
C ALA A 124 -12.68 -9.35 -8.06
N GLN A 125 -12.79 -10.35 -7.18
CA GLN A 125 -14.06 -10.98 -6.84
C GLN A 125 -15.05 -10.00 -6.19
N VAL A 126 -14.57 -9.13 -5.28
CA VAL A 126 -15.38 -8.06 -4.69
C VAL A 126 -15.91 -7.10 -5.75
N MET A 127 -15.15 -6.86 -6.81
CA MET A 127 -15.59 -6.05 -7.95
C MET A 127 -16.52 -6.80 -8.94
N GLY A 128 -16.87 -8.05 -8.64
CA GLY A 128 -17.76 -8.85 -9.47
C GLY A 128 -17.10 -9.58 -10.63
N LEU A 129 -15.78 -9.64 -10.67
CA LEU A 129 -15.05 -10.41 -11.68
C LEU A 129 -14.92 -11.88 -11.24
N PRO A 130 -15.31 -12.86 -12.08
CA PRO A 130 -15.25 -14.29 -11.76
C PRO A 130 -13.81 -14.83 -11.91
N VAL A 131 -12.88 -14.27 -11.16
CA VAL A 131 -11.46 -14.63 -11.19
C VAL A 131 -11.16 -15.61 -10.05
N GLU A 132 -10.63 -16.77 -10.38
CA GLU A 132 -10.23 -17.79 -9.40
C GLU A 132 -8.73 -17.72 -9.10
N GLN A 133 -7.91 -17.26 -10.06
CA GLN A 133 -6.46 -17.21 -9.93
C GLN A 133 -5.87 -16.00 -10.65
N ILE A 134 -4.83 -15.39 -10.03
CA ILE A 134 -3.98 -14.37 -10.62
C ILE A 134 -2.53 -14.71 -10.27
N GLY A 135 -1.67 -14.86 -11.28
CA GLY A 135 -0.25 -15.17 -11.07
C GLY A 135 -0.04 -16.43 -10.23
N ASP A 136 0.67 -16.27 -9.12
CA ASP A 136 1.01 -17.32 -8.15
C ASP A 136 -0.02 -17.48 -7.03
N SER A 137 -1.21 -16.86 -7.14
CA SER A 137 -2.25 -16.97 -6.11
C SER A 137 -2.69 -18.41 -5.89
N THR A 138 -3.06 -18.69 -4.65
CA THR A 138 -3.62 -19.99 -4.20
C THR A 138 -5.12 -19.89 -3.90
N GLY A 139 -5.75 -18.80 -4.33
CA GLY A 139 -7.16 -18.47 -4.11
C GLY A 139 -7.33 -17.09 -3.45
N SER A 140 -8.52 -16.80 -2.96
CA SER A 140 -8.82 -15.55 -2.24
C SER A 140 -8.37 -15.58 -0.78
N LEU A 141 -8.25 -14.40 -0.17
CA LEU A 141 -7.95 -14.25 1.26
C LEU A 141 -9.21 -14.54 2.09
N LYS A 142 -9.07 -15.42 3.08
CA LYS A 142 -10.15 -15.69 4.03
C LYS A 142 -10.45 -14.45 4.87
N GLY A 143 -11.74 -14.15 5.04
CA GLY A 143 -12.20 -13.03 5.86
C GLY A 143 -11.97 -11.66 5.23
N PHE A 144 -11.59 -11.56 3.97
CA PHE A 144 -11.43 -10.28 3.28
C PHE A 144 -12.79 -9.59 3.04
N THR A 145 -13.79 -10.37 2.66
CA THR A 145 -15.15 -9.88 2.44
C THR A 145 -15.92 -9.73 3.75
N ALA A 146 -16.75 -8.69 3.84
CA ALA A 146 -17.75 -8.60 4.90
C ALA A 146 -18.72 -9.79 4.76
N GLN A 147 -19.11 -10.38 5.90
CA GLN A 147 -20.17 -11.38 5.91
C GLN A 147 -21.49 -10.67 5.64
N ALA A 148 -22.27 -11.20 4.68
CA ALA A 148 -23.60 -10.70 4.39
C ALA A 148 -24.57 -11.01 5.55
#